data_b9f00ad3ae8456f18eef459640792cea
#
_entry.id   b9f00ad3ae8456f18eef459640792cea
#
_cell.length_a   1.000
_cell.length_b   1.000
_cell.length_c   1.000
_cell.angle_alpha   90.00
_cell.angle_beta   90.00
_cell.angle_gamma   90.00
#
_symmetry.space_group_name_H-M   'P 1'
#
loop_
_entity.id
_entity.type
_entity.pdbx_description
1 polymer ?
#
loop_
_entity_poly.entity_id
_entity_poly.type
_entity_poly.pdbx_seq_one_letter_code
_entity_poly.pdbx_strand_id
1 'polypeptide(L)'
;MNDSSLQSVIDNMEVDNTSLQKKNDELTEIVKLNEDTISELKDKVSELEIQTAGLYIPSIIPYKGHALPISDIIIENAISYSCLEGVAIVATANGTVEDITENMYGYTLTIDHKNGYKTEYTVEEKLKVEKGDDVVRGEVLLYVSEDDEIFSYSVLLDNERQDPKQFFETN
;
A
#
# COMPACT_ATOMS: atom_id res chain seq x y z
N MET A 1 -13.64 -7.00 -72.85
CA MET A 1 -14.06 -7.44 -71.51
C MET A 1 -15.54 -7.52 -71.50
N ASN A 2 -16.07 -8.68 -71.08
CA ASN A 2 -17.51 -8.92 -71.19
C ASN A 2 -18.25 -8.19 -70.07
N ASP A 3 -19.34 -7.51 -70.40
CA ASP A 3 -20.22 -6.75 -69.45
C ASP A 3 -20.66 -7.61 -68.25
N SER A 4 -20.88 -8.91 -68.51
CA SER A 4 -21.24 -9.88 -67.43
C SER A 4 -20.12 -10.14 -66.38
N SER A 5 -18.86 -9.99 -66.75
CA SER A 5 -17.73 -10.16 -65.77
C SER A 5 -17.58 -8.95 -64.86
N LEU A 6 -17.85 -7.75 -65.40
CA LEU A 6 -17.88 -6.51 -64.58
C LEU A 6 -19.07 -6.52 -63.60
N GLN A 7 -20.24 -6.96 -64.06
CA GLN A 7 -21.42 -7.07 -63.19
C GLN A 7 -21.18 -8.04 -62.04
N SER A 8 -20.58 -9.21 -62.26
CA SER A 8 -20.22 -10.18 -61.19
C SER A 8 -19.23 -9.60 -60.15
N VAL A 9 -18.28 -8.77 -60.58
CA VAL A 9 -17.36 -8.09 -59.66
C VAL A 9 -18.10 -7.05 -58.83
N ILE A 10 -19.00 -6.28 -59.39
CA ILE A 10 -19.82 -5.30 -58.70
C ILE A 10 -20.69 -5.99 -57.64
N ASP A 11 -21.39 -7.07 -58.00
CA ASP A 11 -22.25 -7.83 -57.09
C ASP A 11 -21.45 -8.39 -55.89
N ASN A 12 -20.23 -8.92 -56.14
CA ASN A 12 -19.35 -9.39 -55.08
C ASN A 12 -18.88 -8.25 -54.15
N MET A 13 -18.52 -7.09 -54.72
CA MET A 13 -18.10 -5.92 -53.91
C MET A 13 -19.25 -5.37 -53.07
N GLU A 14 -20.49 -5.41 -53.53
CA GLU A 14 -21.66 -5.01 -52.77
C GLU A 14 -21.90 -5.96 -51.56
N VAL A 15 -21.76 -7.28 -51.75
CA VAL A 15 -21.85 -8.27 -50.69
C VAL A 15 -20.76 -8.08 -49.66
N ASP A 16 -19.51 -7.88 -50.09
CA ASP A 16 -18.38 -7.63 -49.20
C ASP A 16 -18.55 -6.34 -48.42
N ASN A 17 -19.02 -5.27 -49.07
CA ASN A 17 -19.27 -3.98 -48.45
C ASN A 17 -20.38 -4.07 -47.38
N THR A 18 -21.44 -4.82 -47.65
CA THR A 18 -22.51 -5.08 -46.67
C THR A 18 -22.01 -5.88 -45.49
N SER A 19 -21.14 -6.87 -45.72
CA SER A 19 -20.51 -7.66 -44.64
C SER A 19 -19.57 -6.81 -43.79
N LEU A 20 -18.77 -5.94 -44.41
CA LEU A 20 -17.89 -5.00 -43.72
C LEU A 20 -18.67 -3.99 -42.90
N GLN A 21 -19.77 -3.47 -43.44
CA GLN A 21 -20.64 -2.55 -42.69
C GLN A 21 -21.18 -3.22 -41.44
N LYS A 22 -21.70 -4.44 -41.55
CA LYS A 22 -22.20 -5.19 -40.40
C LYS A 22 -21.13 -5.42 -39.34
N LYS A 23 -19.89 -5.78 -39.74
CA LYS A 23 -18.77 -5.93 -38.79
C LYS A 23 -18.40 -4.61 -38.12
N ASN A 24 -18.44 -3.49 -38.84
CA ASN A 24 -18.19 -2.16 -38.28
C ASN A 24 -19.24 -1.79 -37.22
N ASP A 25 -20.52 -2.08 -37.51
CA ASP A 25 -21.60 -1.82 -36.55
C ASP A 25 -21.43 -2.68 -35.30
N GLU A 26 -21.10 -3.98 -35.43
CA GLU A 26 -20.80 -4.89 -34.32
C GLU A 26 -19.59 -4.42 -33.50
N LEU A 27 -18.51 -3.98 -34.15
CA LEU A 27 -17.32 -3.45 -33.50
C LEU A 27 -17.62 -2.15 -32.73
N THR A 28 -18.44 -1.28 -33.29
CA THR A 28 -18.86 -0.03 -32.67
C THR A 28 -19.64 -0.30 -31.38
N GLU A 29 -20.50 -1.31 -31.40
CA GLU A 29 -21.26 -1.73 -30.20
C GLU A 29 -20.34 -2.32 -29.11
N ILE A 30 -19.35 -3.15 -29.50
CA ILE A 30 -18.34 -3.69 -28.59
C ILE A 30 -17.49 -2.57 -27.98
N VAL A 31 -17.04 -1.59 -28.77
CA VAL A 31 -16.28 -0.45 -28.30
C VAL A 31 -17.07 0.31 -27.24
N LYS A 32 -18.34 0.60 -27.50
CA LYS A 32 -19.21 1.29 -26.55
C LYS A 32 -19.36 0.52 -25.22
N LEU A 33 -19.59 -0.81 -25.31
CA LEU A 33 -19.69 -1.65 -24.11
C LEU A 33 -18.40 -1.66 -23.30
N ASN A 34 -17.25 -1.71 -23.99
CA ASN A 34 -15.94 -1.64 -23.32
C ASN A 34 -15.71 -0.28 -22.64
N GLU A 35 -16.10 0.83 -23.28
CA GLU A 35 -16.01 2.17 -22.69
C GLU A 35 -16.88 2.29 -21.42
N ASP A 36 -18.11 1.78 -21.43
CA ASP A 36 -18.99 1.73 -20.26
C ASP A 36 -18.36 0.90 -19.13
N THR A 37 -17.80 -0.28 -19.46
CA THR A 37 -17.13 -1.16 -18.50
C THR A 37 -15.88 -0.50 -17.90
N ILE A 38 -15.08 0.19 -18.71
CA ILE A 38 -13.90 0.93 -18.23
C ILE A 38 -14.32 2.05 -17.27
N SER A 39 -15.41 2.76 -17.56
CA SER A 39 -15.94 3.79 -16.66
C SER A 39 -16.37 3.20 -15.31
N GLU A 40 -17.10 2.10 -15.31
CA GLU A 40 -17.54 1.40 -14.10
C GLU A 40 -16.36 0.90 -13.25
N LEU A 41 -15.32 0.37 -13.90
CA LEU A 41 -14.11 -0.10 -13.21
C LEU A 41 -13.32 1.06 -12.60
N LYS A 42 -13.23 2.21 -13.28
CA LYS A 42 -12.59 3.41 -12.74
C LYS A 42 -13.30 3.92 -11.48
N ASP A 43 -14.62 3.94 -11.50
CA ASP A 43 -15.41 4.37 -10.34
C ASP A 43 -15.20 3.41 -9.15
N LYS A 44 -15.19 2.11 -9.39
CA LYS A 44 -14.88 1.10 -8.36
C LYS A 44 -13.48 1.22 -7.80
N VAL A 45 -12.47 1.46 -8.65
CA VAL A 45 -11.09 1.68 -8.20
C VAL A 45 -11.03 2.90 -7.30
N SER A 46 -11.62 4.02 -7.70
CA SER A 46 -11.64 5.24 -6.89
C SER A 46 -12.34 5.04 -5.54
N GLU A 47 -13.43 4.27 -5.51
CA GLU A 47 -14.12 3.93 -4.26
C GLU A 47 -13.24 3.08 -3.33
N LEU A 48 -12.55 2.07 -3.87
CA LEU A 48 -11.64 1.22 -3.11
C LEU A 48 -10.42 2.00 -2.61
N GLU A 49 -9.88 2.90 -3.40
CA GLU A 49 -8.77 3.79 -2.98
C GLU A 49 -9.18 4.65 -1.79
N ILE A 50 -10.38 5.24 -1.79
CA ILE A 50 -10.90 6.01 -0.67
C ILE A 50 -11.08 5.12 0.57
N GLN A 51 -11.65 3.92 0.42
CA GLN A 51 -11.88 3.01 1.54
C GLN A 51 -10.58 2.50 2.18
N THR A 52 -9.53 2.35 1.39
CA THR A 52 -8.25 1.80 1.85
C THR A 52 -7.24 2.86 2.27
N ALA A 53 -7.43 4.13 1.89
CA ALA A 53 -6.49 5.22 2.19
C ALA A 53 -6.15 5.32 3.69
N GLY A 54 -7.13 5.15 4.56
CA GLY A 54 -6.94 5.17 6.01
C GLY A 54 -6.07 4.03 6.56
N LEU A 55 -5.93 2.92 5.82
CA LEU A 55 -5.10 1.79 6.24
C LEU A 55 -3.59 2.06 6.10
N TYR A 56 -3.22 3.05 5.28
CA TYR A 56 -1.83 3.46 5.03
C TYR A 56 -1.40 4.66 5.87
N ILE A 57 -2.26 5.16 6.75
CA ILE A 57 -1.93 6.21 7.72
C ILE A 57 -1.63 5.53 9.05
N PRO A 58 -0.46 5.79 9.69
CA PRO A 58 -0.17 5.30 11.02
C PRO A 58 -1.27 5.73 11.99
N SER A 59 -1.97 4.78 12.63
CA SER A 59 -3.17 5.11 13.42
C SER A 59 -3.30 4.31 14.71
N ILE A 60 -2.47 3.28 14.91
CA ILE A 60 -2.48 2.47 16.13
C ILE A 60 -1.17 2.63 16.90
N ILE A 61 -1.18 2.32 18.19
CA ILE A 61 0.05 2.25 18.99
C ILE A 61 0.97 1.14 18.44
N PRO A 62 2.32 1.35 18.44
CA PRO A 62 3.26 0.46 17.78
C PRO A 62 3.54 -0.85 18.53
N TYR A 63 2.74 -1.19 19.54
CA TYR A 63 2.93 -2.41 20.33
C TYR A 63 1.61 -3.01 20.80
N LYS A 64 1.67 -4.29 21.18
CA LYS A 64 0.60 -5.02 21.88
C LYS A 64 1.20 -5.66 23.13
N GLY A 65 0.62 -5.37 24.30
CA GLY A 65 1.10 -5.84 25.59
C GLY A 65 1.40 -4.68 26.53
N HIS A 66 2.34 -4.87 27.47
CA HIS A 66 2.67 -3.87 28.47
C HIS A 66 3.99 -3.17 28.13
N ALA A 67 3.90 -1.93 27.71
CA ALA A 67 5.04 -1.05 27.45
C ALA A 67 4.78 0.33 28.07
N LEU A 68 5.81 0.93 28.64
CA LEU A 68 5.75 2.25 29.27
C LEU A 68 6.60 3.26 28.50
N PRO A 69 6.07 4.44 28.18
CA PRO A 69 6.84 5.48 27.53
C PRO A 69 7.95 5.98 28.48
N ILE A 70 9.15 6.17 27.93
CA ILE A 70 10.33 6.66 28.64
C ILE A 70 10.53 8.12 28.26
N SER A 71 10.62 9.00 29.28
CA SER A 71 10.81 10.44 29.09
C SER A 71 12.29 10.84 28.92
N ASP A 72 13.22 9.98 29.34
CA ASP A 72 14.64 10.33 29.45
C ASP A 72 15.43 10.10 28.16
N ILE A 73 14.83 9.40 27.18
CA ILE A 73 15.42 9.23 25.84
C ILE A 73 14.78 10.27 24.93
N ILE A 74 15.50 11.39 24.72
CA ILE A 74 15.04 12.49 23.88
C ILE A 74 15.58 12.26 22.47
N ILE A 75 14.79 11.60 21.63
CA ILE A 75 14.92 11.69 20.17
C ILE A 75 13.83 12.66 19.73
N GLU A 76 14.23 13.73 19.03
CA GLU A 76 13.28 14.75 18.59
C GLU A 76 12.16 14.10 17.76
N ASN A 77 10.91 14.31 18.19
CA ASN A 77 9.72 13.73 17.55
C ASN A 77 9.75 12.19 17.42
N ALA A 78 10.29 11.50 18.44
CA ALA A 78 10.17 10.06 18.62
C ALA A 78 9.65 9.73 20.00
N ILE A 79 9.07 8.55 20.16
CA ILE A 79 8.69 8.01 21.47
C ILE A 79 9.47 6.73 21.71
N SER A 80 10.12 6.65 22.88
CA SER A 80 10.77 5.43 23.34
C SER A 80 9.92 4.75 24.42
N TYR A 81 9.91 3.44 24.40
CA TYR A 81 9.15 2.60 25.33
C TYR A 81 10.06 1.56 25.96
N SER A 82 9.90 1.33 27.28
CA SER A 82 10.41 0.15 27.96
C SER A 82 9.34 -0.92 27.96
N CYS A 83 9.68 -2.10 27.49
CA CYS A 83 8.77 -3.22 27.28
C CYS A 83 9.04 -4.35 28.27
N LEU A 84 8.00 -5.09 28.62
CA LEU A 84 8.14 -6.39 29.28
C LEU A 84 8.35 -7.50 28.22
N GLU A 85 8.93 -8.60 28.66
CA GLU A 85 9.04 -9.82 27.85
C GLU A 85 7.69 -10.21 27.23
N GLY A 86 7.70 -10.62 25.96
CA GLY A 86 6.52 -11.04 25.23
C GLY A 86 5.70 -9.92 24.60
N VAL A 87 6.05 -8.64 24.79
CA VAL A 87 5.43 -7.54 24.07
C VAL A 87 5.68 -7.71 22.56
N ALA A 88 4.61 -7.58 21.77
CA ALA A 88 4.69 -7.61 20.32
C ALA A 88 4.84 -6.18 19.78
N ILE A 89 5.91 -5.89 19.06
CA ILE A 89 6.06 -4.67 18.27
C ILE A 89 5.35 -4.89 16.94
N VAL A 90 4.48 -3.96 16.53
CA VAL A 90 3.57 -4.12 15.40
C VAL A 90 3.64 -2.96 14.41
N ALA A 91 3.37 -3.26 13.14
CA ALA A 91 3.20 -2.25 12.10
C ALA A 91 1.98 -1.37 12.38
N THR A 92 2.13 -0.05 12.37
CA THR A 92 1.07 0.90 12.71
C THR A 92 0.15 1.24 11.55
N ALA A 93 0.54 0.88 10.32
CA ALA A 93 -0.23 1.00 9.09
C ALA A 93 0.20 -0.07 8.09
N ASN A 94 -0.56 -0.23 6.99
CA ASN A 94 -0.12 -1.02 5.84
C ASN A 94 1.06 -0.34 5.16
N GLY A 95 1.99 -1.12 4.61
CA GLY A 95 3.15 -0.57 3.91
C GLY A 95 4.08 -1.65 3.39
N THR A 96 5.23 -1.23 2.91
CA THR A 96 6.32 -2.09 2.46
C THR A 96 7.58 -1.77 3.27
N VAL A 97 8.31 -2.76 3.71
CA VAL A 97 9.60 -2.60 4.39
C VAL A 97 10.59 -1.97 3.39
N GLU A 98 10.89 -0.69 3.58
CA GLU A 98 11.79 0.08 2.72
C GLU A 98 13.24 -0.28 3.00
N ASP A 99 13.60 -0.36 4.28
CA ASP A 99 14.96 -0.65 4.69
C ASP A 99 15.04 -1.26 6.10
N ILE A 100 16.10 -2.05 6.33
CA ILE A 100 16.50 -2.54 7.65
C ILE A 100 18.00 -2.32 7.77
N THR A 101 18.39 -1.43 8.68
CA THR A 101 19.79 -1.11 8.96
C THR A 101 20.18 -1.72 10.30
N GLU A 102 21.21 -2.57 10.31
CA GLU A 102 21.83 -3.09 11.53
C GLU A 102 22.96 -2.18 11.99
N ASN A 103 23.01 -1.91 13.28
CA ASN A 103 24.07 -1.12 13.91
C ASN A 103 24.47 -1.76 15.25
N MET A 104 25.39 -1.13 15.98
CA MET A 104 25.90 -1.68 17.26
C MET A 104 24.86 -1.71 18.41
N TYR A 105 23.71 -1.10 18.21
CA TYR A 105 22.61 -1.00 19.18
C TYR A 105 21.37 -1.81 18.77
N GLY A 106 21.46 -2.59 17.68
CA GLY A 106 20.34 -3.37 17.12
C GLY A 106 19.95 -2.97 15.72
N TYR A 107 18.66 -2.87 15.43
CA TYR A 107 18.12 -2.68 14.10
C TYR A 107 17.26 -1.43 14.02
N THR A 108 17.34 -0.73 12.88
CA THR A 108 16.39 0.32 12.52
C THR A 108 15.62 -0.15 11.29
N LEU A 109 14.32 -0.36 11.46
CA LEU A 109 13.36 -0.73 10.42
C LEU A 109 12.65 0.53 9.93
N THR A 110 12.60 0.73 8.63
CA THR A 110 11.79 1.76 7.97
C THR A 110 10.70 1.12 7.13
N ILE A 111 9.44 1.50 7.35
CA ILE A 111 8.29 1.08 6.56
C ILE A 111 7.75 2.27 5.77
N ASP A 112 7.66 2.14 4.45
CA ASP A 112 7.03 3.11 3.54
C ASP A 112 5.54 2.78 3.39
N HIS A 113 4.69 3.72 3.75
CA HIS A 113 3.23 3.60 3.65
C HIS A 113 2.65 4.15 2.33
N LYS A 114 3.49 4.45 1.33
CA LYS A 114 3.13 4.82 -0.07
C LYS A 114 2.34 6.14 -0.24
N ASN A 115 2.08 6.87 0.81
CA ASN A 115 1.28 8.11 0.79
C ASN A 115 2.01 9.30 1.43
N GLY A 116 3.36 9.27 1.41
CA GLY A 116 4.23 10.26 2.05
C GLY A 116 4.54 9.91 3.51
N TYR A 117 3.79 9.01 4.14
CA TYR A 117 4.10 8.53 5.48
C TYR A 117 5.15 7.44 5.46
N LYS A 118 6.07 7.50 6.43
CA LYS A 118 6.98 6.41 6.82
C LYS A 118 6.96 6.26 8.32
N THR A 119 7.26 5.05 8.80
CA THR A 119 7.48 4.80 10.22
C THR A 119 8.85 4.17 10.42
N GLU A 120 9.54 4.60 11.49
CA GLU A 120 10.82 4.04 11.88
C GLU A 120 10.68 3.37 13.25
N TYR A 121 11.24 2.16 13.35
CA TYR A 121 11.33 1.38 14.59
C TYR A 121 12.80 1.10 14.84
N THR A 122 13.33 1.59 15.97
CA THR A 122 14.66 1.20 16.44
C THR A 122 14.49 0.20 17.58
N VAL A 123 15.02 -1.00 17.40
CA VAL A 123 14.84 -2.16 18.27
C VAL A 123 16.16 -2.88 18.47
N GLU A 124 16.34 -3.55 19.61
CA GLU A 124 17.55 -4.30 19.90
C GLU A 124 17.53 -5.69 19.26
N GLU A 125 16.33 -6.25 19.08
CA GLU A 125 16.13 -7.61 18.59
C GLU A 125 15.99 -7.72 17.07
N LYS A 126 16.28 -8.93 16.57
CA LYS A 126 16.13 -9.26 15.18
C LYS A 126 14.65 -9.26 14.76
N LEU A 127 14.37 -8.57 13.68
CA LEU A 127 13.05 -8.49 13.07
C LEU A 127 12.62 -9.81 12.40
N LYS A 128 11.31 -10.04 12.31
CA LYS A 128 10.68 -11.16 11.59
C LYS A 128 10.43 -10.86 10.12
N VAL A 129 10.62 -9.63 9.71
CA VAL A 129 10.40 -9.14 8.34
C VAL A 129 11.72 -8.85 7.66
N GLU A 130 11.72 -8.85 6.33
CA GLU A 130 12.87 -8.55 5.49
C GLU A 130 12.57 -7.35 4.59
N LYS A 131 13.62 -6.72 4.06
CA LYS A 131 13.48 -5.64 3.10
C LYS A 131 12.70 -6.07 1.86
N GLY A 132 11.66 -5.31 1.53
CA GLY A 132 10.75 -5.57 0.42
C GLY A 132 9.47 -6.31 0.81
N ASP A 133 9.35 -6.79 2.05
CA ASP A 133 8.11 -7.42 2.53
C ASP A 133 6.98 -6.39 2.62
N ASP A 134 5.79 -6.80 2.21
CA ASP A 134 4.57 -6.04 2.50
C ASP A 134 4.05 -6.41 3.89
N VAL A 135 3.69 -5.40 4.67
CA VAL A 135 3.14 -5.54 6.02
C VAL A 135 1.75 -4.94 6.11
N VAL A 136 0.92 -5.51 6.96
CA VAL A 136 -0.42 -4.98 7.26
C VAL A 136 -0.49 -4.38 8.65
N ARG A 137 -1.36 -3.40 8.85
CA ARG A 137 -1.60 -2.75 10.14
C ARG A 137 -1.88 -3.78 11.24
N GLY A 138 -1.10 -3.75 12.31
CA GLY A 138 -1.18 -4.67 13.44
C GLY A 138 -0.42 -5.98 13.27
N GLU A 139 0.29 -6.16 12.15
CA GLU A 139 1.21 -7.29 11.94
C GLU A 139 2.41 -7.22 12.87
N VAL A 140 2.83 -8.37 13.40
CA VAL A 140 3.92 -8.46 14.35
C VAL A 140 5.27 -8.43 13.64
N LEU A 141 6.07 -7.40 13.95
CA LEU A 141 7.42 -7.21 13.42
C LEU A 141 8.47 -7.98 14.24
N LEU A 142 8.27 -8.04 15.54
CA LEU A 142 9.08 -8.84 16.49
C LEU A 142 8.32 -9.06 17.79
N TYR A 143 8.85 -9.94 18.67
CA TYR A 143 8.49 -10.04 20.08
C TYR A 143 9.70 -9.67 20.91
N VAL A 144 9.49 -8.87 21.96
CA VAL A 144 10.49 -8.55 22.97
C VAL A 144 10.84 -9.82 23.74
N SER A 145 12.12 -10.13 23.90
CA SER A 145 12.60 -11.38 24.50
C SER A 145 12.96 -11.25 25.98
N GLU A 146 13.23 -10.04 26.44
CA GLU A 146 13.63 -9.77 27.84
C GLU A 146 12.86 -8.56 28.41
N ASP A 147 12.76 -8.49 29.74
CA ASP A 147 12.19 -7.33 30.42
C ASP A 147 13.11 -6.09 30.29
N ASP A 148 12.49 -4.92 30.33
CA ASP A 148 13.14 -3.60 30.22
C ASP A 148 13.83 -3.31 28.88
N GLU A 149 13.57 -4.12 27.83
CA GLU A 149 14.04 -3.84 26.49
C GLU A 149 13.40 -2.56 25.92
N ILE A 150 14.21 -1.76 25.26
CA ILE A 150 13.80 -0.45 24.77
C ILE A 150 13.62 -0.48 23.27
N PHE A 151 12.47 0.02 22.80
CA PHE A 151 12.32 0.37 21.42
C PHE A 151 11.91 1.83 21.24
N SER A 152 12.31 2.43 20.11
CA SER A 152 11.92 3.80 19.75
C SER A 152 11.08 3.77 18.47
N TYR A 153 10.07 4.66 18.42
CA TYR A 153 9.14 4.76 17.32
C TYR A 153 9.03 6.21 16.83
N SER A 154 9.10 6.40 15.51
CA SER A 154 8.93 7.69 14.85
C SER A 154 7.95 7.58 13.68
N VAL A 155 7.25 8.68 13.42
CA VAL A 155 6.43 8.87 12.21
C VAL A 155 7.04 10.00 11.39
N LEU A 156 7.18 9.78 10.09
CA LEU A 156 7.62 10.80 9.14
C LEU A 156 6.50 11.05 8.13
N LEU A 157 6.33 12.31 7.76
CA LEU A 157 5.51 12.73 6.61
C LEU A 157 6.40 13.55 5.69
N ASP A 158 6.51 13.13 4.43
CA ASP A 158 7.40 13.76 3.43
C ASP A 158 8.85 13.90 3.92
N ASN A 159 9.34 12.88 4.65
CA ASN A 159 10.65 12.79 5.33
C ASN A 159 10.85 13.78 6.51
N GLU A 160 9.82 14.47 6.95
CA GLU A 160 9.88 15.30 8.16
C GLU A 160 9.25 14.55 9.35
N ARG A 161 9.96 14.47 10.47
CA ARG A 161 9.47 13.79 11.69
C ARG A 161 8.29 14.55 12.28
N GLN A 162 7.24 13.80 12.57
CA GLN A 162 6.00 14.26 13.20
C GLN A 162 5.93 13.75 14.66
N ASP A 163 5.17 14.42 15.52
CA ASP A 163 4.88 13.88 16.85
C ASP A 163 3.99 12.63 16.72
N PRO A 164 4.48 11.43 17.08
CA PRO A 164 3.74 10.19 16.91
C PRO A 164 2.42 10.13 17.68
N LYS A 165 2.30 10.90 18.78
CA LYS A 165 1.08 10.94 19.61
C LYS A 165 -0.14 11.47 18.86
N GLN A 166 0.06 12.25 17.79
CA GLN A 166 -1.02 12.78 16.98
C GLN A 166 -1.71 11.71 16.14
N PHE A 167 -1.05 10.57 15.95
CA PHE A 167 -1.52 9.48 15.08
C PHE A 167 -2.16 8.32 15.86
N PHE A 168 -2.05 8.30 17.19
CA PHE A 168 -2.66 7.22 17.96
C PHE A 168 -4.16 7.45 18.08
N GLU A 169 -4.96 6.46 17.69
CA GLU A 169 -6.39 6.46 17.97
C GLU A 169 -6.58 6.60 19.51
N THR A 170 -7.20 7.67 19.94
CA THR A 170 -7.67 7.85 21.32
C THR A 170 -8.88 6.94 21.51
N ASN A 171 -8.66 5.81 22.20
CA ASN A 171 -9.75 4.96 22.69
C ASN A 171 -10.52 5.67 23.81
#